data_05a05eef4187f378c67b9c0ddee5c512
#
_entry.id   05a05eef4187f378c67b9c0ddee5c512
#
_cell.length_a   1.000
_cell.length_b   1.000
_cell.length_c   1.000
_cell.angle_alpha   90.00
_cell.angle_beta   90.00
_cell.angle_gamma   90.00
#
_symmetry.space_group_name_H-M   'P 1'
#
loop_
_entity.id
_entity.type
_entity.pdbx_description
1 polymer ?
#
loop_
_entity_poly.entity_id
_entity_poly.type
_entity_poly.pdbx_seq_one_letter_code
_entity_poly.pdbx_strand_id
1 'polypeptide(L)'
;GPYCVIGKDVKVGANCDLKSHVVVDGEVNIGDKTNIFSFVSIGSDPQDLKFKGEKTQIIIGDNCKIREYCTINPGTEGGGGVTKVGDNCLLMVGTHIAHDCLISNNVIFANHSTLAGHVNIEKNVVVGALSAIHQFTRIGEGAMIGGMSGITGDVPPFCTATGNRAKLNGLNIVGLKRNEISKVE
;
A
#
# COMPACT_ATOMS: atom_id res chain seq x y z
N GLY A 1 6.64 -11.39 17.92
CA GLY A 1 5.88 -12.58 18.34
C GLY A 1 6.63 -13.86 18.03
N PRO A 2 6.11 -15.02 18.44
CA PRO A 2 6.73 -16.31 18.15
C PRO A 2 6.65 -16.65 16.64
N TYR A 3 7.58 -17.49 16.18
CA TYR A 3 7.65 -17.98 14.79
C TYR A 3 7.81 -16.88 13.73
N CYS A 4 8.35 -15.72 14.11
CA CYS A 4 8.72 -14.70 13.14
C CYS A 4 10.06 -15.06 12.47
N VAL A 5 10.15 -14.76 11.18
CA VAL A 5 11.39 -14.86 10.39
C VAL A 5 11.78 -13.45 9.96
N ILE A 6 12.94 -12.99 10.40
CA ILE A 6 13.44 -11.65 10.08
C ILE A 6 14.81 -11.79 9.40
N GLY A 7 14.90 -11.33 8.17
CA GLY A 7 16.11 -11.36 7.37
C GLY A 7 17.22 -10.47 7.94
N LYS A 8 18.47 -10.76 7.56
CA LYS A 8 19.65 -10.08 8.07
C LYS A 8 19.76 -8.59 7.69
N ASP A 9 19.15 -8.21 6.56
CA ASP A 9 19.21 -6.86 6.02
C ASP A 9 17.95 -6.03 6.37
N VAL A 10 17.11 -6.56 7.29
CA VAL A 10 15.91 -5.89 7.80
C VAL A 10 16.27 -4.94 8.94
N LYS A 11 15.76 -3.71 8.86
CA LYS A 11 15.83 -2.72 9.94
C LYS A 11 14.44 -2.42 10.46
N VAL A 12 14.26 -2.52 11.77
CA VAL A 12 12.99 -2.27 12.44
C VAL A 12 13.15 -1.10 13.41
N GLY A 13 12.30 -0.10 13.27
CA GLY A 13 12.28 1.08 14.11
C GLY A 13 11.85 0.81 15.55
N ALA A 14 11.84 1.84 16.37
CA ALA A 14 11.51 1.76 17.77
C ALA A 14 10.00 1.51 18.01
N ASN A 15 9.69 0.78 19.08
CA ASN A 15 8.31 0.52 19.52
C ASN A 15 7.41 -0.17 18.47
N CYS A 16 8.00 -0.92 17.55
CA CYS A 16 7.25 -1.76 16.63
C CYS A 16 6.75 -3.03 17.31
N ASP A 17 5.59 -3.51 16.88
CA ASP A 17 5.01 -4.75 17.38
C ASP A 17 4.77 -5.72 16.21
N LEU A 18 5.58 -6.78 16.15
CA LEU A 18 5.44 -7.86 15.17
C LEU A 18 4.75 -9.04 15.86
N LYS A 19 3.55 -9.39 15.40
CA LYS A 19 2.79 -10.53 15.94
C LYS A 19 3.40 -11.86 15.46
N SER A 20 2.77 -12.97 15.78
CA SER A 20 3.28 -14.31 15.43
C SER A 20 3.29 -14.57 13.91
N HIS A 21 4.21 -15.40 13.44
CA HIS A 21 4.28 -15.86 12.05
C HIS A 21 4.45 -14.73 11.01
N VAL A 22 5.08 -13.63 11.38
CA VAL A 22 5.45 -12.57 10.45
C VAL A 22 6.75 -12.95 9.76
N VAL A 23 6.79 -12.79 8.44
CA VAL A 23 8.00 -12.98 7.63
C VAL A 23 8.39 -11.64 7.03
N VAL A 24 9.62 -11.19 7.31
CA VAL A 24 10.22 -10.00 6.68
C VAL A 24 11.59 -10.39 6.19
N ASP A 25 11.84 -10.28 4.89
CA ASP A 25 13.11 -10.65 4.28
C ASP A 25 13.57 -9.62 3.23
N GLY A 26 14.85 -9.68 2.83
CA GLY A 26 15.44 -8.71 1.92
C GLY A 26 15.80 -7.38 2.59
N GLU A 27 16.09 -6.37 1.78
CA GLU A 27 16.42 -5.02 2.27
C GLU A 27 15.12 -4.26 2.61
N VAL A 28 14.70 -4.35 3.88
CA VAL A 28 13.46 -3.75 4.37
C VAL A 28 13.76 -2.78 5.52
N ASN A 29 13.26 -1.55 5.41
CA ASN A 29 13.30 -0.56 6.47
C ASN A 29 11.87 -0.28 6.97
N ILE A 30 11.61 -0.52 8.25
CA ILE A 30 10.32 -0.30 8.92
C ILE A 30 10.49 0.84 9.90
N GLY A 31 9.66 1.88 9.79
CA GLY A 31 9.64 3.03 10.67
C GLY A 31 9.11 2.71 12.07
N ASP A 32 9.12 3.72 12.93
CA ASP A 32 8.77 3.60 14.34
C ASP A 32 7.28 3.31 14.57
N LYS A 33 6.94 2.67 15.69
CA LYS A 33 5.56 2.41 16.16
C LYS A 33 4.66 1.69 15.15
N THR A 34 5.24 1.00 14.17
CA THR A 34 4.49 0.23 13.18
C THR A 34 4.10 -1.13 13.75
N ASN A 35 2.84 -1.52 13.54
CA ASN A 35 2.28 -2.77 14.03
C ASN A 35 2.05 -3.73 12.85
N ILE A 36 2.65 -4.90 12.90
CA ILE A 36 2.56 -5.93 11.86
C ILE A 36 1.89 -7.16 12.44
N PHE A 37 0.73 -7.51 11.87
CA PHE A 37 -0.11 -8.59 12.37
C PHE A 37 0.30 -9.96 11.82
N SER A 38 -0.29 -11.01 12.35
CA SER A 38 0.11 -12.38 12.04
C SER A 38 -0.02 -12.74 10.56
N PHE A 39 0.89 -13.58 10.08
CA PHE A 39 0.92 -14.08 8.70
C PHE A 39 1.14 -13.02 7.62
N VAL A 40 1.70 -11.87 7.97
CA VAL A 40 2.15 -10.87 7.00
C VAL A 40 3.46 -11.33 6.38
N SER A 41 3.60 -11.13 5.06
CA SER A 41 4.83 -11.40 4.30
C SER A 41 5.32 -10.11 3.63
N ILE A 42 6.52 -9.68 3.98
CA ILE A 42 7.17 -8.49 3.42
C ILE A 42 8.53 -8.88 2.86
N GLY A 43 8.79 -8.53 1.61
CA GLY A 43 10.10 -8.72 0.99
C GLY A 43 10.27 -10.02 0.21
N SER A 44 9.22 -10.84 0.07
CA SER A 44 9.23 -11.95 -0.88
C SER A 44 9.42 -11.43 -2.30
N ASP A 45 10.07 -12.21 -3.15
CA ASP A 45 10.36 -11.86 -4.54
C ASP A 45 9.16 -11.24 -5.25
N PRO A 46 9.38 -10.20 -6.06
CA PRO A 46 8.33 -9.62 -6.90
C PRO A 46 7.69 -10.66 -7.82
N GLN A 47 6.39 -10.55 -8.03
CA GLN A 47 5.67 -11.37 -9.00
C GLN A 47 5.86 -10.81 -10.42
N ASP A 48 7.12 -10.53 -10.80
CA ASP A 48 7.53 -10.06 -12.11
C ASP A 48 8.49 -11.08 -12.75
N LEU A 49 8.13 -11.60 -13.92
CA LEU A 49 8.95 -12.57 -14.67
C LEU A 49 10.32 -12.02 -15.09
N LYS A 50 10.52 -10.72 -15.05
CA LYS A 50 11.79 -10.07 -15.38
C LYS A 50 12.74 -9.97 -14.18
N PHE A 51 12.24 -10.16 -12.96
CA PHE A 51 13.06 -10.10 -11.74
C PHE A 51 14.13 -11.21 -11.78
N LYS A 52 15.37 -10.84 -11.50
CA LYS A 52 16.54 -11.73 -11.55
C LYS A 52 17.30 -11.82 -10.22
N GLY A 53 16.69 -11.35 -9.11
CA GLY A 53 17.33 -11.31 -7.80
C GLY A 53 18.21 -10.07 -7.60
N GLU A 54 17.95 -9.00 -8.32
CA GLU A 54 18.61 -7.72 -8.13
C GLU A 54 18.35 -7.12 -6.75
N LYS A 55 19.28 -6.28 -6.28
CA LYS A 55 19.13 -5.61 -4.99
C LYS A 55 18.08 -4.50 -5.09
N THR A 56 17.00 -4.70 -4.38
CA THR A 56 15.88 -3.75 -4.30
C THR A 56 15.37 -3.67 -2.87
N GLN A 57 14.60 -2.65 -2.55
CA GLN A 57 14.23 -2.38 -1.17
C GLN A 57 12.74 -2.10 -0.96
N ILE A 58 12.34 -2.26 0.31
CA ILE A 58 11.05 -1.80 0.81
C ILE A 58 11.27 -0.77 1.91
N ILE A 59 10.52 0.33 1.85
CA ILE A 59 10.50 1.35 2.90
C ILE A 59 9.08 1.45 3.42
N ILE A 60 8.88 1.24 4.73
CA ILE A 60 7.61 1.40 5.42
C ILE A 60 7.79 2.51 6.46
N GLY A 61 6.92 3.49 6.44
CA GLY A 61 6.96 4.64 7.34
C GLY A 61 6.50 4.31 8.77
N ASP A 62 6.32 5.37 9.53
CA ASP A 62 5.96 5.32 10.95
C ASP A 62 4.46 5.09 11.17
N ASN A 63 4.10 4.58 12.35
CA ASN A 63 2.72 4.40 12.82
C ASN A 63 1.80 3.60 11.87
N CYS A 64 2.35 2.76 11.01
CA CYS A 64 1.56 1.93 10.10
C CYS A 64 0.90 0.76 10.84
N LYS A 65 -0.24 0.33 10.33
CA LYS A 65 -0.93 -0.89 10.77
C LYS A 65 -1.07 -1.83 9.58
N ILE A 66 -0.33 -2.94 9.58
CA ILE A 66 -0.33 -3.92 8.50
C ILE A 66 -1.00 -5.18 9.04
N ARG A 67 -2.26 -5.40 8.62
CA ARG A 67 -3.11 -6.46 9.10
C ARG A 67 -2.75 -7.81 8.49
N GLU A 68 -3.40 -8.82 9.01
CA GLU A 68 -3.15 -10.23 8.72
C GLU A 68 -3.15 -10.51 7.20
N TYR A 69 -2.27 -11.39 6.76
CA TYR A 69 -2.17 -11.87 5.38
C TYR A 69 -1.85 -10.76 4.34
N CYS A 70 -1.44 -9.58 4.77
CA CYS A 70 -0.91 -8.59 3.83
C CYS A 70 0.40 -9.07 3.21
N THR A 71 0.63 -8.70 1.95
CA THR A 71 1.87 -8.99 1.24
C THR A 71 2.42 -7.71 0.60
N ILE A 72 3.74 -7.49 0.71
CA ILE A 72 4.43 -6.34 0.12
C ILE A 72 5.68 -6.84 -0.58
N ASN A 73 5.76 -6.65 -1.90
CA ASN A 73 6.92 -7.02 -2.69
C ASN A 73 7.92 -5.86 -2.80
N PRO A 74 9.24 -6.13 -2.88
CA PRO A 74 10.24 -5.11 -3.12
C PRO A 74 10.14 -4.54 -4.54
N GLY A 75 10.89 -3.48 -4.82
CA GLY A 75 10.99 -2.92 -6.16
C GLY A 75 11.69 -3.84 -7.14
N THR A 76 11.77 -3.40 -8.40
CA THR A 76 12.55 -4.04 -9.47
C THR A 76 13.54 -3.05 -10.07
N GLU A 77 14.62 -3.50 -10.70
CA GLU A 77 15.60 -2.62 -11.32
C GLU A 77 14.95 -1.67 -12.34
N GLY A 78 14.03 -2.21 -13.14
CA GLY A 78 13.29 -1.43 -14.14
C GLY A 78 12.28 -0.42 -13.57
N GLY A 79 11.91 -0.54 -12.30
CA GLY A 79 10.95 0.34 -11.61
C GLY A 79 11.59 1.35 -10.67
N GLY A 80 12.92 1.37 -10.58
CA GLY A 80 13.64 2.25 -9.66
C GLY A 80 14.04 1.60 -8.36
N GLY A 81 13.77 0.31 -8.18
CA GLY A 81 14.30 -0.52 -7.10
C GLY A 81 13.62 -0.37 -5.75
N VAL A 82 12.54 0.38 -5.64
CA VAL A 82 11.93 0.71 -4.34
C VAL A 82 10.42 0.56 -4.36
N THR A 83 9.88 -0.19 -3.39
CA THR A 83 8.46 -0.11 -3.00
C THR A 83 8.36 0.68 -1.70
N LYS A 84 7.48 1.68 -1.64
CA LYS A 84 7.35 2.56 -0.48
C LYS A 84 5.93 2.63 0.03
N VAL A 85 5.78 2.53 1.36
CA VAL A 85 4.56 2.84 2.11
C VAL A 85 4.88 3.99 3.06
N GLY A 86 4.14 5.09 2.97
CA GLY A 86 4.30 6.26 3.82
C GLY A 86 3.82 6.05 5.25
N ASP A 87 3.77 7.15 6.02
CA ASP A 87 3.40 7.12 7.42
C ASP A 87 1.89 7.00 7.64
N ASN A 88 1.50 6.50 8.82
CA ASN A 88 0.10 6.41 9.27
C ASN A 88 -0.82 5.63 8.31
N CYS A 89 -0.29 4.71 7.55
CA CYS A 89 -1.07 3.89 6.62
C CYS A 89 -1.74 2.71 7.34
N LEU A 90 -2.95 2.37 6.88
CA LEU A 90 -3.68 1.19 7.32
C LEU A 90 -3.85 0.23 6.14
N LEU A 91 -3.19 -0.91 6.20
CA LEU A 91 -3.38 -2.02 5.27
C LEU A 91 -4.25 -3.06 5.97
N MET A 92 -5.52 -3.17 5.58
CA MET A 92 -6.43 -4.14 6.16
C MET A 92 -6.15 -5.56 5.62
N VAL A 93 -6.81 -6.54 6.20
CA VAL A 93 -6.59 -7.97 5.94
C VAL A 93 -6.48 -8.30 4.46
N GLY A 94 -5.41 -9.01 4.09
CA GLY A 94 -5.21 -9.53 2.73
C GLY A 94 -4.87 -8.48 1.67
N THR A 95 -4.52 -7.26 2.06
CA THR A 95 -4.04 -6.24 1.10
C THR A 95 -2.75 -6.70 0.43
N HIS A 96 -2.65 -6.51 -0.89
CA HIS A 96 -1.44 -6.78 -1.64
C HIS A 96 -0.86 -5.49 -2.25
N ILE A 97 0.42 -5.25 -1.99
CA ILE A 97 1.21 -4.17 -2.59
C ILE A 97 2.29 -4.81 -3.46
N ALA A 98 2.14 -4.71 -4.78
CA ALA A 98 3.14 -5.21 -5.72
C ALA A 98 4.39 -4.32 -5.76
N HIS A 99 5.35 -4.74 -6.54
CA HIS A 99 6.64 -4.08 -6.73
C HIS A 99 6.53 -2.64 -7.25
N ASP A 100 7.49 -1.81 -6.89
CA ASP A 100 7.62 -0.43 -7.37
C ASP A 100 6.42 0.49 -7.07
N CYS A 101 5.54 0.10 -6.15
CA CYS A 101 4.44 0.95 -5.70
C CYS A 101 4.96 2.07 -4.78
N LEU A 102 4.45 3.28 -5.00
CA LEU A 102 4.75 4.44 -4.17
C LEU A 102 3.47 4.91 -3.48
N ILE A 103 3.38 4.67 -2.18
CA ILE A 103 2.22 5.00 -1.36
C ILE A 103 2.60 6.13 -0.41
N SER A 104 1.87 7.23 -0.47
CA SER A 104 2.04 8.39 0.40
C SER A 104 1.43 8.15 1.79
N ASN A 105 1.43 9.18 2.64
CA ASN A 105 0.97 9.09 4.02
C ASN A 105 -0.56 9.04 4.14
N ASN A 106 -1.05 8.49 5.26
CA ASN A 106 -2.47 8.44 5.64
C ASN A 106 -3.36 7.69 4.65
N VAL A 107 -2.83 6.70 3.94
CA VAL A 107 -3.60 5.90 2.99
C VAL A 107 -4.26 4.73 3.71
N ILE A 108 -5.51 4.45 3.36
CA ILE A 108 -6.28 3.33 3.89
C ILE A 108 -6.57 2.34 2.76
N PHE A 109 -6.13 1.11 2.93
CA PHE A 109 -6.49 -0.02 2.09
C PHE A 109 -7.47 -0.91 2.83
N ALA A 110 -8.69 -1.05 2.32
CA ALA A 110 -9.67 -1.98 2.86
C ALA A 110 -9.34 -3.43 2.46
N ASN A 111 -10.01 -4.38 3.08
CA ASN A 111 -9.72 -5.81 2.97
C ASN A 111 -9.59 -6.29 1.52
N HIS A 112 -8.54 -7.05 1.24
CA HIS A 112 -8.26 -7.66 -0.06
C HIS A 112 -8.18 -6.67 -1.24
N SER A 113 -7.86 -5.41 -0.98
CA SER A 113 -7.49 -4.48 -2.04
C SER A 113 -6.11 -4.82 -2.58
N THR A 114 -5.91 -4.66 -3.89
CA THR A 114 -4.71 -5.13 -4.58
C THR A 114 -4.17 -4.03 -5.50
N LEU A 115 -2.87 -3.76 -5.38
CA LEU A 115 -2.14 -2.94 -6.34
C LEU A 115 -1.29 -3.83 -7.23
N ALA A 116 -1.37 -3.63 -8.53
CA ALA A 116 -0.36 -4.12 -9.46
C ALA A 116 0.92 -3.27 -9.39
N GLY A 117 1.97 -3.65 -10.12
CA GLY A 117 3.25 -2.93 -10.06
C GLY A 117 3.17 -1.46 -10.50
N HIS A 118 4.11 -0.65 -9.98
CA HIS A 118 4.29 0.76 -10.37
C HIS A 118 3.10 1.69 -10.09
N VAL A 119 2.20 1.34 -9.18
CA VAL A 119 1.08 2.19 -8.80
C VAL A 119 1.55 3.30 -7.87
N ASN A 120 1.08 4.52 -8.12
CA ASN A 120 1.32 5.67 -7.27
C ASN A 120 0.03 6.09 -6.55
N ILE A 121 0.03 6.06 -5.22
CA ILE A 121 -1.10 6.46 -4.39
C ILE A 121 -0.71 7.71 -3.60
N GLU A 122 -1.41 8.80 -3.83
CA GLU A 122 -1.17 10.05 -3.12
C GLU A 122 -1.79 10.01 -1.70
N LYS A 123 -1.50 11.03 -0.89
CA LYS A 123 -1.93 11.06 0.53
C LYS A 123 -3.45 11.07 0.69
N ASN A 124 -3.90 10.58 1.83
CA ASN A 124 -5.32 10.57 2.24
C ASN A 124 -6.27 9.78 1.31
N VAL A 125 -5.74 8.91 0.47
CA VAL A 125 -6.55 8.04 -0.40
C VAL A 125 -7.16 6.91 0.42
N VAL A 126 -8.39 6.54 0.06
CA VAL A 126 -9.05 5.33 0.59
C VAL A 126 -9.33 4.38 -0.57
N VAL A 127 -8.80 3.16 -0.49
CA VAL A 127 -9.06 2.08 -1.45
C VAL A 127 -10.04 1.10 -0.84
N GLY A 128 -11.22 0.98 -1.46
CA GLY A 128 -12.29 0.11 -1.00
C GLY A 128 -11.94 -1.38 -1.10
N ALA A 129 -12.65 -2.21 -0.33
CA ALA A 129 -12.41 -3.63 -0.27
C ALA A 129 -12.59 -4.33 -1.63
N LEU A 130 -11.81 -5.40 -1.88
CA LEU A 130 -11.87 -6.20 -3.10
C LEU A 130 -11.66 -5.39 -4.40
N SER A 131 -10.99 -4.26 -4.31
CA SER A 131 -10.66 -3.42 -5.47
C SER A 131 -9.27 -3.76 -6.00
N ALA A 132 -9.11 -3.70 -7.32
CA ALA A 132 -7.83 -3.92 -8.00
C ALA A 132 -7.43 -2.67 -8.79
N ILE A 133 -6.19 -2.24 -8.64
CA ILE A 133 -5.63 -1.08 -9.33
C ILE A 133 -4.57 -1.56 -10.33
N HIS A 134 -4.79 -1.24 -11.60
CA HIS A 134 -3.93 -1.65 -12.71
C HIS A 134 -2.54 -1.00 -12.60
N GLN A 135 -1.54 -1.67 -13.14
CA GLN A 135 -0.15 -1.19 -13.15
C GLN A 135 -0.02 0.22 -13.78
N PHE A 136 0.96 0.99 -13.29
CA PHE A 136 1.25 2.36 -13.71
C PHE A 136 0.14 3.39 -13.45
N THR A 137 -0.91 3.03 -12.72
CA THR A 137 -2.01 3.94 -12.39
C THR A 137 -1.61 4.89 -11.28
N ARG A 138 -2.06 6.13 -11.37
CA ARG A 138 -1.91 7.15 -10.34
C ARG A 138 -3.27 7.48 -9.72
N ILE A 139 -3.34 7.43 -8.39
CA ILE A 139 -4.52 7.80 -7.61
C ILE A 139 -4.21 9.10 -6.87
N GLY A 140 -4.92 10.16 -7.24
CA GLY A 140 -4.71 11.51 -6.71
C GLY A 140 -5.13 11.66 -5.25
N GLU A 141 -4.58 12.68 -4.59
CA GLU A 141 -4.81 12.98 -3.17
C GLU A 141 -6.29 12.97 -2.80
N GLY A 142 -6.62 12.35 -1.66
CA GLY A 142 -7.97 12.35 -1.11
C GLY A 142 -9.02 11.64 -1.97
N ALA A 143 -8.62 10.92 -3.01
CA ALA A 143 -9.55 10.15 -3.82
C ALA A 143 -10.13 8.96 -3.03
N MET A 144 -11.31 8.53 -3.43
CA MET A 144 -12.01 7.36 -2.90
C MET A 144 -12.26 6.35 -4.01
N ILE A 145 -11.69 5.16 -3.84
CA ILE A 145 -11.99 4.01 -4.69
C ILE A 145 -13.08 3.20 -3.99
N GLY A 146 -14.23 3.07 -4.62
CA GLY A 146 -15.33 2.25 -4.07
C GLY A 146 -14.95 0.76 -4.04
N GLY A 147 -15.59 0.00 -3.16
CA GLY A 147 -15.35 -1.45 -3.09
C GLY A 147 -15.69 -2.18 -4.39
N MET A 148 -15.05 -3.33 -4.63
CA MET A 148 -15.23 -4.17 -5.82
C MET A 148 -14.99 -3.42 -7.15
N SER A 149 -14.04 -2.49 -7.16
CA SER A 149 -13.74 -1.66 -8.31
C SER A 149 -12.47 -2.11 -9.03
N GLY A 150 -12.51 -2.08 -10.37
CA GLY A 150 -11.36 -2.28 -11.23
C GLY A 150 -10.90 -0.95 -11.82
N ILE A 151 -9.78 -0.42 -11.32
CA ILE A 151 -9.22 0.86 -11.75
C ILE A 151 -8.19 0.59 -12.85
N THR A 152 -8.44 1.08 -14.06
CA THR A 152 -7.58 0.86 -15.22
C THR A 152 -6.91 2.12 -15.75
N GLY A 153 -7.14 3.26 -15.12
CA GLY A 153 -6.54 4.56 -15.47
C GLY A 153 -6.49 5.48 -14.26
N ASP A 154 -5.85 6.62 -14.42
CA ASP A 154 -5.64 7.58 -13.35
C ASP A 154 -6.94 8.13 -12.77
N VAL A 155 -6.95 8.33 -11.45
CA VAL A 155 -8.06 8.95 -10.74
C VAL A 155 -7.61 10.33 -10.24
N PRO A 156 -8.28 11.42 -10.66
CA PRO A 156 -7.93 12.76 -10.21
C PRO A 156 -8.09 12.94 -8.69
N PRO A 157 -7.38 13.92 -8.09
CA PRO A 157 -7.54 14.24 -6.69
C PRO A 157 -8.98 14.48 -6.28
N PHE A 158 -9.32 14.08 -5.06
CA PHE A 158 -10.65 14.27 -4.43
C PHE A 158 -11.83 13.69 -5.20
N CYS A 159 -11.60 12.85 -6.19
CA CYS A 159 -12.65 12.16 -6.95
C CYS A 159 -13.02 10.82 -6.33
N THR A 160 -14.23 10.37 -6.62
CA THR A 160 -14.70 9.02 -6.34
C THR A 160 -14.75 8.22 -7.64
N ALA A 161 -14.14 7.02 -7.63
CA ALA A 161 -14.19 6.08 -8.75
C ALA A 161 -14.77 4.75 -8.29
N THR A 162 -15.77 4.22 -9.01
CA THR A 162 -16.45 2.98 -8.61
C THR A 162 -16.84 2.11 -9.81
N GLY A 163 -16.91 0.81 -9.58
CA GLY A 163 -17.40 -0.19 -10.53
C GLY A 163 -16.33 -1.16 -11.03
N ASN A 164 -16.73 -2.30 -11.57
CA ASN A 164 -15.83 -3.34 -12.10
C ASN A 164 -14.99 -2.88 -13.31
N ARG A 165 -15.46 -1.85 -14.01
CA ARG A 165 -14.71 -1.00 -14.95
C ARG A 165 -14.95 0.43 -14.48
N ALA A 166 -14.16 0.86 -13.51
CA ALA A 166 -14.46 2.02 -12.72
C ALA A 166 -14.60 3.29 -13.56
N LYS A 167 -15.57 4.09 -13.16
CA LYS A 167 -15.81 5.43 -13.72
C LYS A 167 -15.77 6.45 -12.60
N LEU A 168 -15.46 7.69 -12.92
CA LEU A 168 -15.56 8.80 -11.99
C LEU A 168 -17.02 9.10 -11.69
N ASN A 169 -17.38 9.12 -10.41
CA ASN A 169 -18.74 9.38 -9.91
C ASN A 169 -18.85 10.73 -9.19
N GLY A 170 -17.94 11.66 -9.48
CA GLY A 170 -17.91 12.98 -8.89
C GLY A 170 -16.87 13.10 -7.76
N LEU A 171 -17.03 14.13 -6.92
CA LEU A 171 -16.11 14.43 -5.84
C LEU A 171 -16.35 13.53 -4.62
N ASN A 172 -15.28 13.23 -3.89
CA ASN A 172 -15.32 12.58 -2.60
C ASN A 172 -15.75 13.55 -1.50
N ILE A 173 -17.03 13.92 -1.48
CA ILE A 173 -17.58 14.92 -0.54
C ILE A 173 -17.34 14.52 0.92
N VAL A 174 -17.40 13.23 1.24
CA VAL A 174 -17.16 12.73 2.60
C VAL A 174 -15.70 12.92 3.00
N GLY A 175 -14.77 12.60 2.11
CA GLY A 175 -13.34 12.79 2.34
C GLY A 175 -12.97 14.27 2.47
N LEU A 176 -13.50 15.11 1.61
CA LEU A 176 -13.32 16.57 1.68
C LEU A 176 -13.74 17.12 3.04
N LYS A 177 -14.94 16.75 3.53
CA LYS A 177 -15.43 17.18 4.85
C LYS A 177 -14.55 16.68 6.00
N ARG A 178 -14.10 15.42 5.97
CA ARG A 178 -13.25 14.85 7.02
C ARG A 178 -11.87 15.50 7.09
N ASN A 179 -11.33 15.94 5.96
CA ASN A 179 -10.06 16.63 5.89
C ASN A 179 -10.19 18.16 5.99
N GLU A 180 -11.35 18.68 6.40
CA GLU A 180 -11.64 20.10 6.59
C GLU A 180 -11.35 20.97 5.34
N ILE A 181 -11.37 20.36 4.17
CA ILE A 181 -11.22 21.08 2.90
C ILE A 181 -12.54 21.75 2.61
N SER A 182 -12.55 23.09 2.69
CA SER A 182 -13.74 23.89 2.36
C SER A 182 -14.14 23.71 0.90
N LYS A 183 -15.46 23.78 0.62
CA LYS A 183 -15.92 23.92 -0.75
C LYS A 183 -15.30 25.20 -1.31
N VAL A 184 -14.46 25.07 -2.32
CA VAL A 184 -14.13 26.21 -3.18
C VAL A 184 -15.41 26.45 -3.98
N GLU A 185 -16.02 27.60 -3.82
CA GLU A 185 -17.16 28.06 -4.62
C GLU A 185 -16.79 28.21 -6.09
#